data_7a53bdd7ee0e96a92316e1e051e45b75
#
_entry.id   7a53bdd7ee0e96a92316e1e051e45b75
#
_cell.length_a   1.000
_cell.length_b   1.000
_cell.length_c   1.000
_cell.angle_alpha   90.00
_cell.angle_beta   90.00
_cell.angle_gamma   90.00
#
_symmetry.space_group_name_H-M   'P 1'
#
loop_
_entity.id
_entity.type
_entity.pdbx_description
1 polymer ?
#
loop_
_entity_poly.entity_id
_entity_poly.type
_entity_poly.pdbx_seq_one_letter_code
_entity_poly.pdbx_strand_id
1 'polypeptide(L)'
;MKMSTLRAVPVAAACVAAPSAAPAADLARETAVLVAVFRQQVREHLDAAERARGTVLCIAIDPGGAAQSPGQEFMARLAGEPSVRRAAGCDARPKGAVEAMTLRPAIIVTAGPIEWVADDEAWVAVAYFRSATYSAQRRYRVVREREGWVSLGPILLDGPL
;
A
#
# COMPACT_ATOMS: atom_id res chain seq x y z
N MET A 1 -35.21 -29.70 -65.66
CA MET A 1 -35.36 -28.58 -64.73
C MET A 1 -34.80 -29.00 -63.38
N LYS A 2 -33.60 -28.49 -62.99
CA LYS A 2 -32.98 -28.74 -61.70
C LYS A 2 -33.14 -27.47 -60.86
N MET A 3 -33.90 -27.54 -59.77
CA MET A 3 -34.04 -26.45 -58.79
C MET A 3 -32.87 -26.56 -57.81
N SER A 4 -32.00 -25.53 -57.77
CA SER A 4 -30.94 -25.39 -56.79
C SER A 4 -31.52 -24.63 -55.58
N THR A 5 -31.54 -25.31 -54.43
CA THR A 5 -31.87 -24.74 -53.14
C THR A 5 -30.66 -24.01 -52.57
N LEU A 6 -30.71 -22.67 -52.43
CA LEU A 6 -29.73 -21.88 -51.67
C LEU A 6 -29.94 -22.14 -50.16
N ARG A 7 -28.91 -22.63 -49.49
CA ARG A 7 -28.84 -22.71 -48.03
C ARG A 7 -28.31 -21.36 -47.50
N ALA A 8 -29.10 -20.69 -46.68
CA ALA A 8 -28.69 -19.52 -45.90
C ALA A 8 -27.79 -19.98 -44.73
N VAL A 9 -26.62 -19.37 -44.60
CA VAL A 9 -25.68 -19.58 -43.46
C VAL A 9 -26.01 -18.52 -42.43
N PRO A 10 -26.32 -18.90 -41.15
CA PRO A 10 -26.49 -17.91 -40.08
C PRO A 10 -25.16 -17.32 -39.68
N VAL A 11 -25.04 -16.00 -39.73
CA VAL A 11 -23.92 -15.24 -39.17
C VAL A 11 -24.14 -15.16 -37.68
N ALA A 12 -23.30 -15.89 -36.90
CA ALA A 12 -23.28 -15.78 -35.45
C ALA A 12 -22.55 -14.47 -35.05
N ALA A 13 -23.33 -13.53 -34.47
CA ALA A 13 -22.76 -12.32 -33.87
C ALA A 13 -22.01 -12.71 -32.59
N ALA A 14 -20.67 -12.64 -32.60
CA ALA A 14 -19.87 -12.78 -31.41
C ALA A 14 -19.97 -11.50 -30.56
N CYS A 15 -20.68 -11.58 -29.43
CA CYS A 15 -20.63 -10.55 -28.40
C CYS A 15 -19.23 -10.55 -27.77
N VAL A 16 -18.42 -9.58 -28.13
CA VAL A 16 -17.17 -9.30 -27.46
C VAL A 16 -17.50 -8.66 -26.12
N ALA A 17 -17.42 -9.42 -25.02
CA ALA A 17 -17.53 -8.88 -23.67
C ALA A 17 -16.38 -7.91 -23.42
N ALA A 18 -16.69 -6.64 -23.17
CA ALA A 18 -15.70 -5.66 -22.77
C ALA A 18 -15.06 -6.10 -21.44
N PRO A 19 -13.73 -5.97 -21.28
CA PRO A 19 -13.08 -6.31 -20.02
C PRO A 19 -13.65 -5.42 -18.89
N SER A 20 -14.05 -6.07 -17.80
CA SER A 20 -14.60 -5.40 -16.62
C SER A 20 -13.54 -4.43 -16.04
N ALA A 21 -13.85 -3.16 -15.95
CA ALA A 21 -12.97 -2.12 -15.38
C ALA A 21 -12.87 -2.20 -13.82
N ALA A 22 -13.61 -3.09 -13.17
CA ALA A 22 -13.66 -3.25 -11.72
C ALA A 22 -12.28 -3.46 -11.06
N PRO A 23 -11.39 -4.38 -11.52
CA PRO A 23 -10.13 -4.65 -10.82
C PRO A 23 -9.16 -3.47 -10.83
N ALA A 24 -9.18 -2.62 -11.84
CA ALA A 24 -8.30 -1.44 -11.93
C ALA A 24 -8.74 -0.31 -10.96
N ALA A 25 -10.05 -0.13 -10.76
CA ALA A 25 -10.58 0.86 -9.82
C ALA A 25 -10.27 0.47 -8.37
N ASP A 26 -10.37 -0.81 -8.03
CA ASP A 26 -10.06 -1.33 -6.70
C ASP A 26 -8.57 -1.17 -6.38
N LEU A 27 -7.67 -1.48 -7.30
CA LEU A 27 -6.23 -1.29 -7.14
C LEU A 27 -5.86 0.19 -6.95
N ALA A 28 -6.48 1.09 -7.67
CA ALA A 28 -6.25 2.53 -7.52
C ALA A 28 -6.73 3.03 -6.14
N ARG A 29 -7.84 2.50 -5.65
CA ARG A 29 -8.41 2.80 -4.34
C ARG A 29 -7.50 2.29 -3.21
N GLU A 30 -7.06 1.03 -3.27
CA GLU A 30 -6.10 0.43 -2.32
C GLU A 30 -4.79 1.21 -2.28
N THR A 31 -4.26 1.56 -3.45
CA THR A 31 -3.05 2.38 -3.56
C THR A 31 -3.21 3.72 -2.84
N ALA A 32 -4.34 4.40 -3.02
CA ALA A 32 -4.60 5.69 -2.39
C ALA A 32 -4.69 5.58 -0.86
N VAL A 33 -5.33 4.53 -0.34
CA VAL A 33 -5.40 4.22 1.10
C VAL A 33 -4.00 3.99 1.66
N LEU A 34 -3.18 3.14 1.04
CA LEU A 34 -1.82 2.86 1.50
C LEU A 34 -0.91 4.09 1.45
N VAL A 35 -1.03 4.94 0.42
CA VAL A 35 -0.30 6.22 0.36
C VAL A 35 -0.66 7.13 1.53
N ALA A 36 -1.95 7.22 1.90
CA ALA A 36 -2.38 8.00 3.07
C ALA A 36 -1.77 7.47 4.37
N VAL A 37 -1.72 6.14 4.53
CA VAL A 37 -1.08 5.49 5.68
C VAL A 37 0.41 5.79 5.73
N PHE A 38 1.16 5.61 4.64
CA PHE A 38 2.60 5.87 4.65
C PHE A 38 2.95 7.35 4.88
N ARG A 39 2.16 8.30 4.38
CA ARG A 39 2.31 9.71 4.73
C ARG A 39 2.09 9.96 6.22
N GLN A 40 1.14 9.25 6.85
CA GLN A 40 0.96 9.31 8.30
C GLN A 40 2.18 8.74 9.03
N GLN A 41 2.73 7.60 8.58
CA GLN A 41 3.93 7.00 9.16
C GLN A 41 5.15 7.93 9.05
N VAL A 42 5.31 8.67 7.96
CA VAL A 42 6.35 9.70 7.82
C VAL A 42 6.19 10.77 8.91
N ARG A 43 4.97 11.26 9.14
CA ARG A 43 4.71 12.27 10.18
C ARG A 43 4.98 11.75 11.59
N GLU A 44 4.61 10.50 11.88
CA GLU A 44 4.76 9.90 13.21
C GLU A 44 6.20 9.53 13.56
N HIS A 45 6.97 9.07 12.57
CA HIS A 45 8.28 8.48 12.81
C HIS A 45 9.46 9.35 12.38
N LEU A 46 9.27 10.32 11.50
CA LEU A 46 10.32 11.20 11.01
C LEU A 46 10.10 12.64 11.49
N ASP A 47 10.23 12.86 12.79
CA ASP A 47 10.27 14.19 13.37
C ASP A 47 11.55 14.96 12.96
N ALA A 48 11.70 16.18 13.42
CA ALA A 48 12.86 17.02 13.07
C ALA A 48 14.20 16.38 13.53
N ALA A 49 14.22 15.70 14.68
CA ALA A 49 15.42 15.05 15.21
C ALA A 49 15.78 13.80 14.38
N GLU A 50 14.80 13.00 13.98
CA GLU A 50 15.05 11.82 13.12
C GLU A 50 15.51 12.25 11.72
N ARG A 51 14.93 13.30 11.16
CA ARG A 51 15.38 13.86 9.88
C ARG A 51 16.81 14.41 9.95
N ALA A 52 17.15 15.10 11.04
CA ALA A 52 18.51 15.59 11.27
C ALA A 52 19.54 14.45 11.38
N ARG A 53 19.14 13.27 11.90
CA ARG A 53 19.97 12.06 11.91
C ARG A 53 20.06 11.36 10.56
N GLY A 54 19.33 11.83 9.55
CA GLY A 54 19.25 11.20 8.25
C GLY A 54 18.46 9.89 8.24
N THR A 55 17.59 9.65 9.24
CA THR A 55 16.75 8.46 9.32
C THR A 55 15.86 8.34 8.10
N VAL A 56 15.75 7.15 7.54
CA VAL A 56 14.89 6.83 6.41
C VAL A 56 13.74 5.92 6.82
N LEU A 57 12.60 6.06 6.15
CA LEU A 57 11.44 5.17 6.30
C LEU A 57 11.43 4.18 5.14
N CYS A 58 11.63 2.90 5.44
CA CYS A 58 11.65 1.81 4.47
C CYS A 58 10.29 1.14 4.42
N ILE A 59 9.59 1.25 3.30
CA ILE A 59 8.21 0.79 3.20
C ILE A 59 8.06 -0.53 2.46
N ALA A 60 7.20 -1.39 2.99
CA ALA A 60 6.71 -2.62 2.38
C ALA A 60 5.18 -2.65 2.41
N ILE A 61 4.58 -3.38 1.48
CA ILE A 61 3.15 -3.62 1.40
C ILE A 61 2.91 -5.12 1.64
N ASP A 62 1.98 -5.44 2.55
CA ASP A 62 1.51 -6.80 2.76
C ASP A 62 0.10 -6.95 2.15
N PRO A 63 -0.04 -7.65 1.03
CA PRO A 63 -1.35 -7.92 0.42
C PRO A 63 -2.15 -9.04 1.11
N GLY A 64 -1.72 -9.48 2.28
CA GLY A 64 -2.32 -10.61 3.02
C GLY A 64 -1.49 -11.90 2.92
N GLY A 65 -0.17 -11.76 2.83
CA GLY A 65 0.75 -12.89 2.76
C GLY A 65 2.19 -12.49 3.09
N ALA A 66 3.06 -12.44 2.09
CA ALA A 66 4.43 -11.98 2.26
C ALA A 66 4.54 -10.49 1.96
N ALA A 67 5.19 -9.74 2.84
CA ALA A 67 5.49 -8.33 2.62
C ALA A 67 6.38 -8.13 1.39
N GLN A 68 6.01 -7.19 0.53
CA GLN A 68 6.67 -6.89 -0.73
C GLN A 68 7.09 -5.43 -0.80
N SER A 69 8.19 -5.17 -1.48
CA SER A 69 8.58 -3.79 -1.78
C SER A 69 7.63 -3.19 -2.82
N PRO A 70 7.14 -1.96 -2.61
CA PRO A 70 6.25 -1.31 -3.55
C PRO A 70 6.93 -1.05 -4.90
N GLY A 71 6.15 -1.11 -5.97
CA GLY A 71 6.59 -0.81 -7.33
C GLY A 71 6.94 0.66 -7.54
N GLN A 72 7.49 0.98 -8.72
CA GLN A 72 7.93 2.34 -9.06
C GLN A 72 6.77 3.34 -9.09
N GLU A 73 5.63 2.95 -9.63
CA GLU A 73 4.44 3.80 -9.71
C GLU A 73 3.92 4.20 -8.33
N PHE A 74 3.89 3.24 -7.39
CA PHE A 74 3.54 3.51 -6.01
C PHE A 74 4.51 4.51 -5.36
N MET A 75 5.82 4.29 -5.54
CA MET A 75 6.85 5.20 -5.01
C MET A 75 6.76 6.60 -5.59
N ALA A 76 6.35 6.76 -6.86
CA ALA A 76 6.14 8.06 -7.48
C ALA A 76 5.06 8.89 -6.75
N ARG A 77 4.05 8.24 -6.15
CA ARG A 77 3.01 8.91 -5.34
C ARG A 77 3.54 9.43 -3.99
N LEU A 78 4.71 8.98 -3.57
CA LEU A 78 5.42 9.40 -2.37
C LEU A 78 6.67 10.26 -2.71
N ALA A 79 6.81 10.76 -3.93
CA ALA A 79 7.98 11.52 -4.37
C ALA A 79 8.22 12.81 -3.56
N GLY A 80 7.18 13.38 -2.92
CA GLY A 80 7.30 14.50 -1.99
C GLY A 80 7.93 14.16 -0.64
N GLU A 81 8.22 12.89 -0.36
CA GLU A 81 8.79 12.40 0.89
C GLU A 81 10.21 11.86 0.67
N PRO A 82 11.25 12.73 0.67
CA PRO A 82 12.60 12.37 0.25
C PRO A 82 13.28 11.33 1.15
N SER A 83 12.77 11.12 2.35
CA SER A 83 13.30 10.12 3.29
C SER A 83 12.64 8.74 3.15
N VAL A 84 11.68 8.55 2.22
CA VAL A 84 11.03 7.25 2.00
C VAL A 84 11.85 6.40 1.04
N ARG A 85 12.01 5.11 1.36
CA ARG A 85 12.72 4.09 0.60
C ARG A 85 11.87 2.84 0.45
N ARG A 86 12.19 2.00 -0.53
CA ARG A 86 11.64 0.64 -0.62
C ARG A 86 12.27 -0.24 0.45
N ALA A 87 11.50 -1.15 1.06
CA ALA A 87 12.02 -2.07 2.06
C ALA A 87 13.15 -2.97 1.55
N ALA A 88 13.18 -3.31 0.26
CA ALA A 88 14.27 -4.07 -0.36
C ALA A 88 15.64 -3.36 -0.27
N GLY A 89 15.68 -2.06 -0.01
CA GLY A 89 16.91 -1.30 0.21
C GLY A 89 17.32 -1.18 1.70
N CYS A 90 16.70 -1.94 2.59
CA CYS A 90 16.88 -1.80 4.03
C CYS A 90 17.04 -3.17 4.70
N ASP A 91 17.92 -3.21 5.71
CA ASP A 91 18.23 -4.41 6.49
C ASP A 91 17.69 -4.27 7.92
N ALA A 92 16.95 -5.28 8.37
CA ALA A 92 16.63 -5.45 9.78
C ALA A 92 17.82 -6.13 10.47
N ARG A 93 18.48 -5.43 11.41
CA ARG A 93 19.59 -5.96 12.17
C ARG A 93 19.25 -6.02 13.66
N PRO A 94 19.91 -6.86 14.46
CA PRO A 94 19.63 -6.97 15.91
C PRO A 94 19.74 -5.63 16.66
N LYS A 95 20.67 -4.76 16.25
CA LYS A 95 20.88 -3.44 16.85
C LYS A 95 19.99 -2.33 16.27
N GLY A 96 19.28 -2.59 15.20
CA GLY A 96 18.37 -1.64 14.55
C GLY A 96 18.34 -1.77 13.04
N ALA A 97 17.30 -1.25 12.43
CA ALA A 97 17.18 -1.21 10.98
C ALA A 97 18.12 -0.15 10.38
N VAL A 98 18.67 -0.46 9.20
CA VAL A 98 19.54 0.45 8.46
C VAL A 98 19.23 0.41 6.96
N GLU A 99 19.46 1.52 6.26
CA GLU A 99 19.51 1.54 4.80
C GLU A 99 20.79 0.78 4.36
N ALA A 100 20.62 -0.24 3.52
CA ALA A 100 21.69 -1.19 3.20
C ALA A 100 22.94 -0.55 2.58
N MET A 101 22.76 0.43 1.69
CA MET A 101 23.87 1.06 0.98
C MET A 101 24.61 2.13 1.79
N THR A 102 23.90 2.92 2.58
CA THR A 102 24.46 4.09 3.26
C THR A 102 24.67 3.87 4.76
N LEU A 103 24.12 2.77 5.30
CA LEU A 103 24.09 2.43 6.73
C LEU A 103 23.41 3.50 7.61
N ARG A 104 22.62 4.40 7.01
CA ARG A 104 21.81 5.36 7.77
C ARG A 104 20.78 4.63 8.61
N PRO A 105 20.41 5.17 9.77
CA PRO A 105 19.31 4.64 10.57
C PRO A 105 18.05 4.51 9.73
N ALA A 106 17.31 3.42 9.91
CA ALA A 106 16.07 3.19 9.20
C ALA A 106 14.95 2.76 10.14
N ILE A 107 13.73 2.96 9.70
CA ILE A 107 12.53 2.37 10.29
C ILE A 107 11.83 1.61 9.16
N ILE A 108 11.66 0.31 9.33
CA ILE A 108 10.94 -0.52 8.36
C ILE A 108 9.47 -0.51 8.74
N VAL A 109 8.62 -0.11 7.80
CA VAL A 109 7.16 -0.06 7.97
C VAL A 109 6.52 -0.95 6.94
N THR A 110 5.69 -1.88 7.39
CA THR A 110 4.86 -2.73 6.54
C THR A 110 3.41 -2.35 6.75
N ALA A 111 2.69 -2.01 5.68
CA ALA A 111 1.27 -1.68 5.71
C ALA A 111 0.44 -2.69 4.92
N GLY A 112 -0.72 -3.09 5.46
CA GLY A 112 -1.64 -4.11 4.96
C GLY A 112 -1.71 -5.32 5.88
N PRO A 113 -2.72 -6.17 5.69
CA PRO A 113 -3.81 -6.06 4.72
C PRO A 113 -4.76 -4.88 4.99
N ILE A 114 -5.54 -4.54 3.96
CA ILE A 114 -6.61 -3.54 4.04
C ILE A 114 -7.92 -4.25 4.33
N GLU A 115 -8.62 -3.82 5.37
CA GLU A 115 -9.97 -4.27 5.71
C GLU A 115 -10.96 -3.14 5.38
N TRP A 116 -11.82 -3.35 4.40
CA TRP A 116 -12.86 -2.40 4.01
C TRP A 116 -14.02 -2.46 5.00
N VAL A 117 -14.29 -1.36 5.68
CA VAL A 117 -15.41 -1.21 6.63
C VAL A 117 -16.62 -0.65 5.91
N ALA A 118 -16.41 0.29 4.99
CA ALA A 118 -17.41 0.90 4.12
C ALA A 118 -16.75 1.34 2.81
N ASP A 119 -17.53 1.90 1.89
CA ASP A 119 -17.01 2.41 0.62
C ASP A 119 -16.07 3.61 0.79
N ASP A 120 -16.16 4.30 1.89
CA ASP A 120 -15.38 5.49 2.25
C ASP A 120 -14.52 5.30 3.50
N GLU A 121 -14.45 4.07 4.05
CA GLU A 121 -13.68 3.76 5.25
C GLU A 121 -12.95 2.41 5.12
N ALA A 122 -11.68 2.41 5.51
CA ALA A 122 -10.86 1.21 5.61
C ALA A 122 -10.02 1.20 6.89
N TRP A 123 -9.70 -0.01 7.35
CA TRP A 123 -8.70 -0.24 8.37
C TRP A 123 -7.49 -0.90 7.75
N VAL A 124 -6.31 -0.45 8.16
CA VAL A 124 -5.04 -0.97 7.64
C VAL A 124 -4.16 -1.41 8.80
N ALA A 125 -3.76 -2.67 8.78
CA ALA A 125 -2.73 -3.14 9.71
C ALA A 125 -1.39 -2.52 9.33
N VAL A 126 -0.64 -2.03 10.32
CA VAL A 126 0.69 -1.45 10.13
C VAL A 126 1.61 -2.02 11.18
N ALA A 127 2.68 -2.64 10.73
CA ALA A 127 3.79 -3.06 11.58
C ALA A 127 4.99 -2.15 11.31
N TYR A 128 5.71 -1.76 12.37
CA TYR A 128 6.96 -1.07 12.22
C TYR A 128 8.06 -1.73 13.05
N PHE A 129 9.27 -1.68 12.53
CA PHE A 129 10.47 -2.19 13.16
C PHE A 129 11.60 -1.16 13.06
N ARG A 130 12.12 -0.74 14.19
CA ARG A 130 13.32 0.10 14.30
C ARG A 130 14.47 -0.66 14.97
N SER A 131 14.15 -1.44 16.01
CA SER A 131 15.09 -2.31 16.72
C SER A 131 14.31 -3.42 17.44
N ALA A 132 15.01 -4.38 18.02
CA ALA A 132 14.38 -5.46 18.80
C ALA A 132 13.54 -4.94 20.00
N THR A 133 13.88 -3.75 20.52
CA THR A 133 13.15 -3.12 21.64
C THR A 133 12.17 -2.04 21.19
N TYR A 134 12.12 -1.73 19.92
CA TYR A 134 11.25 -0.70 19.36
C TYR A 134 10.58 -1.21 18.09
N SER A 135 9.59 -2.03 18.27
CA SER A 135 8.71 -2.56 17.23
C SER A 135 7.29 -2.63 17.75
N ALA A 136 6.31 -2.40 16.90
CA ALA A 136 4.91 -2.59 17.26
C ALA A 136 4.09 -2.86 15.99
N GLN A 137 2.88 -3.37 16.23
CA GLN A 137 1.83 -3.49 15.24
C GLN A 137 0.62 -2.69 15.70
N ARG A 138 0.01 -1.96 14.79
CA ARG A 138 -1.16 -1.13 15.05
C ARG A 138 -2.13 -1.22 13.89
N ARG A 139 -3.38 -0.87 14.13
CA ARG A 139 -4.40 -0.73 13.09
C ARG A 139 -4.70 0.75 12.91
N TYR A 140 -4.71 1.21 11.66
CA TYR A 140 -4.98 2.61 11.31
C TYR A 140 -6.33 2.73 10.63
N ARG A 141 -7.10 3.72 11.06
CA ARG A 141 -8.35 4.11 10.40
C ARG A 141 -8.05 5.06 9.27
N VAL A 142 -8.58 4.78 8.09
CA VAL A 142 -8.41 5.60 6.89
C VAL A 142 -9.79 5.89 6.32
N VAL A 143 -10.08 7.16 6.09
CA VAL A 143 -11.38 7.60 5.58
C VAL A 143 -11.21 8.40 4.29
N ARG A 144 -12.25 8.39 3.47
CA ARG A 144 -12.30 9.18 2.25
C ARG A 144 -12.92 10.54 2.55
N GLU A 145 -12.16 11.60 2.34
CA GLU A 145 -12.60 12.98 2.39
C GLU A 145 -12.74 13.58 0.99
N ARG A 146 -13.15 14.85 0.89
CA ARG A 146 -13.32 15.53 -0.41
C ARG A 146 -12.07 15.56 -1.27
N GLU A 147 -10.90 15.68 -0.64
CA GLU A 147 -9.59 15.80 -1.29
C GLU A 147 -8.86 14.45 -1.46
N GLY A 148 -9.45 13.34 -1.00
CA GLY A 148 -8.87 12.01 -1.11
C GLY A 148 -8.90 11.21 0.19
N TRP A 149 -8.06 10.18 0.27
CA TRP A 149 -7.96 9.33 1.45
C TRP A 149 -7.04 9.93 2.51
N VAL A 150 -7.49 9.93 3.76
CA VAL A 150 -6.78 10.49 4.91
C VAL A 150 -6.68 9.45 6.02
N SER A 151 -5.49 9.23 6.57
CA SER A 151 -5.30 8.41 7.76
C SER A 151 -5.55 9.24 9.01
N LEU A 152 -6.49 8.81 9.84
CA LEU A 152 -6.84 9.46 11.10
C LEU A 152 -5.95 9.03 12.28
N GLY A 153 -4.97 8.17 12.03
CA GLY A 153 -4.08 7.63 13.06
C GLY A 153 -4.47 6.23 13.53
N PRO A 154 -3.76 5.72 14.55
CA PRO A 154 -4.00 4.38 15.06
C PRO A 154 -5.32 4.28 15.81
N ILE A 155 -6.02 3.17 15.61
CA ILE A 155 -7.18 2.81 16.42
C ILE A 155 -6.66 2.31 17.77
N LEU A 156 -7.10 2.93 18.85
CA LEU A 156 -6.89 2.39 20.17
C LEU A 156 -7.86 1.20 20.33
N LEU A 157 -7.32 0.00 20.24
CA LEU A 157 -8.08 -1.19 20.61
C LEU A 157 -8.11 -1.22 22.14
N ASP A 158 -9.27 -0.97 22.73
CA ASP A 158 -9.50 -1.18 24.16
C ASP A 158 -9.48 -2.70 24.43
N GLY A 159 -8.30 -3.22 24.76
CA GLY A 159 -8.11 -4.63 25.12
C GLY A 159 -6.77 -5.21 24.66
N PRO A 160 -6.23 -6.20 25.36
CA PRO A 160 -5.05 -6.94 24.90
C PRO A 160 -5.40 -7.74 23.64
N LEU A 161 -4.50 -7.73 22.66
CA LEU A 161 -4.52 -8.59 21.47
C LEU A 161 -4.34 -10.04 21.88
#